data_47996ae481207ae1da4058080b17a905
#
_entry.id   47996ae481207ae1da4058080b17a905
#
_cell.length_a   1.000
_cell.length_b   1.000
_cell.length_c   1.000
_cell.angle_alpha   90.00
_cell.angle_beta   90.00
_cell.angle_gamma   90.00
#
_symmetry.space_group_name_H-M   'P 1'
#
loop_
_entity.id
_entity.type
_entity.pdbx_description
1 polymer ?
#
loop_
_entity_poly.entity_id
_entity_poly.type
_entity_poly.pdbx_seq_one_letter_code
_entity_poly.pdbx_strand_id
1 'polypeptide(L)'
;MIDRDRFRDALAAWASGVAVVACRTEQRVVATTVSAFMSLSLDPPLILVAIGPNATVRPFLQPGERFGVSILGAEQRRLAMVFADPFPVGPDPFPPEGDALIDGCLLGLSCVVERVDDGGD
;
A
#
# COMPACT_ATOMS: atom_id res chain seq x y z
N MET A 1 15.97 -12.81 -22.52
CA MET A 1 15.28 -12.16 -21.40
C MET A 1 15.42 -10.64 -21.52
N ILE A 2 14.37 -9.91 -21.24
CA ILE A 2 14.41 -8.45 -21.25
C ILE A 2 15.32 -7.95 -20.12
N ASP A 3 16.13 -6.92 -20.39
CA ASP A 3 16.95 -6.34 -19.33
C ASP A 3 16.10 -5.47 -18.38
N ARG A 4 16.65 -5.19 -17.23
CA ARG A 4 15.95 -4.51 -16.14
C ARG A 4 15.44 -3.11 -16.51
N ASP A 5 16.27 -2.32 -17.17
CA ASP A 5 15.92 -0.94 -17.52
C ASP A 5 14.81 -0.91 -18.60
N ARG A 6 14.91 -1.75 -19.61
CA ARG A 6 13.88 -1.86 -20.63
C ARG A 6 12.55 -2.35 -20.07
N PHE A 7 12.60 -3.29 -19.13
CA PHE A 7 11.40 -3.78 -18.44
C PHE A 7 10.73 -2.64 -17.66
N ARG A 8 11.53 -1.89 -16.89
CA ARG A 8 11.02 -0.74 -16.12
C ARG A 8 10.39 0.30 -17.03
N ASP A 9 11.04 0.65 -18.13
CA ASP A 9 10.54 1.62 -19.08
C ASP A 9 9.22 1.18 -19.71
N ALA A 10 9.13 -0.09 -20.06
CA ALA A 10 7.92 -0.66 -20.64
C ALA A 10 6.75 -0.59 -19.64
N LEU A 11 6.99 -0.96 -18.39
CA LEU A 11 5.96 -0.96 -17.35
C LEU A 11 5.57 0.44 -16.92
N ALA A 12 6.43 1.44 -17.10
CA ALA A 12 6.12 2.84 -16.82
C ALA A 12 5.00 3.37 -17.72
N ALA A 13 4.76 2.72 -18.87
CA ALA A 13 3.64 3.07 -19.76
C ALA A 13 2.28 2.64 -19.20
N TRP A 14 2.27 1.74 -18.21
CA TRP A 14 1.04 1.26 -17.59
C TRP A 14 0.57 2.26 -16.54
N ALA A 15 -0.51 2.97 -16.83
CA ALA A 15 -1.11 3.92 -15.89
C ALA A 15 -1.87 3.15 -14.81
N SER A 16 -1.62 3.51 -13.55
CA SER A 16 -2.31 2.91 -12.41
C SER A 16 -2.68 3.98 -11.40
N GLY A 17 -3.64 3.66 -10.53
CA GLY A 17 -3.91 4.46 -9.35
C GLY A 17 -2.77 4.36 -8.35
N VAL A 18 -2.84 5.20 -7.32
CA VAL A 18 -1.87 5.19 -6.21
C VAL A 18 -2.62 4.94 -4.93
N ALA A 19 -2.10 4.02 -4.12
CA ALA A 19 -2.68 3.68 -2.83
C ALA A 19 -1.61 3.68 -1.75
N VAL A 20 -2.06 3.84 -0.50
CA VAL A 20 -1.21 3.69 0.68
C VAL A 20 -1.69 2.48 1.46
N VAL A 21 -0.80 1.53 1.67
CA VAL A 21 -1.05 0.35 2.51
C VAL A 21 -0.50 0.66 3.90
N ALA A 22 -1.31 0.49 4.92
CA ALA A 22 -0.96 0.88 6.28
C ALA A 22 -1.39 -0.16 7.30
N CYS A 23 -0.56 -0.34 8.33
CA CYS A 23 -0.85 -1.18 9.49
C CYS A 23 -0.73 -0.36 10.76
N ARG A 24 -1.68 -0.56 11.67
CA ARG A 24 -1.60 0.05 12.99
C ARG A 24 -0.81 -0.88 13.92
N THR A 25 0.27 -0.37 14.48
CA THR A 25 1.04 -1.06 15.52
C THR A 25 0.67 -0.48 16.89
N GLU A 26 1.23 -1.03 17.95
CA GLU A 26 0.99 -0.52 19.31
C GLU A 26 1.46 0.92 19.49
N GLN A 27 2.45 1.34 18.74
CA GLN A 27 3.09 2.65 18.90
C GLN A 27 2.67 3.67 17.83
N ARG A 28 2.40 3.21 16.62
CA ARG A 28 2.14 4.11 15.49
C ARG A 28 1.52 3.35 14.32
N VAL A 29 1.14 4.10 13.30
CA VAL A 29 0.77 3.53 12.00
C VAL A 29 2.02 3.52 11.13
N VAL A 30 2.33 2.36 10.54
CA VAL A 30 3.37 2.23 9.52
C VAL A 30 2.69 2.09 8.16
N ALA A 31 3.27 2.70 7.13
CA ALA A 31 2.63 2.78 5.84
C ALA A 31 3.64 2.79 4.69
N THR A 32 3.19 2.39 3.52
CA THR A 32 3.96 2.47 2.29
C THR A 32 3.05 2.81 1.11
N THR A 33 3.57 3.55 0.15
CA THR A 33 2.87 3.87 -1.09
C THR A 33 3.06 2.74 -2.09
N VAL A 34 1.97 2.32 -2.71
CA VAL A 34 1.99 1.26 -3.72
C VAL A 34 1.24 1.68 -4.97
N SER A 35 1.70 1.23 -6.12
CA SER A 35 0.97 1.29 -7.38
C SER A 35 0.55 -0.10 -7.85
N ALA A 36 1.21 -1.14 -7.37
CA ALA A 36 0.94 -2.53 -7.72
C ALA A 36 -0.21 -3.08 -6.86
N PHE A 37 -1.41 -2.72 -7.23
CA PHE A 37 -2.65 -3.05 -6.55
C PHE A 37 -3.71 -3.45 -7.57
N MET A 38 -4.42 -4.53 -7.30
CA MET A 38 -5.50 -4.97 -8.19
C MET A 38 -6.57 -5.75 -7.43
N SER A 39 -7.77 -5.80 -7.98
CA SER A 39 -8.77 -6.73 -7.51
C SER A 39 -8.43 -8.14 -8.02
N LEU A 40 -8.55 -9.12 -7.16
CA LEU A 40 -8.23 -10.52 -7.49
C LEU A 40 -9.48 -11.37 -7.62
N SER A 41 -10.45 -11.19 -6.74
CA SER A 41 -11.68 -11.97 -6.72
C SER A 41 -12.83 -11.12 -6.21
N LEU A 42 -14.01 -11.36 -6.75
CA LEU A 42 -15.22 -10.70 -6.29
C LEU A 42 -15.93 -11.52 -5.21
N ASP A 43 -15.88 -12.83 -5.32
CA ASP A 43 -16.53 -13.74 -4.38
C ASP A 43 -15.64 -14.95 -4.12
N PRO A 44 -14.91 -15.00 -3.00
CA PRO A 44 -14.85 -13.97 -1.95
C PRO A 44 -14.14 -12.70 -2.43
N PRO A 45 -14.39 -11.55 -1.78
CA PRO A 45 -13.73 -10.29 -2.17
C PRO A 45 -12.25 -10.31 -1.75
N LEU A 46 -11.38 -10.37 -2.73
CA LEU A 46 -9.92 -10.41 -2.52
C LEU A 46 -9.24 -9.35 -3.35
N ILE A 47 -8.20 -8.76 -2.78
CA ILE A 47 -7.27 -7.87 -3.48
C ILE A 47 -5.88 -8.45 -3.44
N LEU A 48 -5.05 -8.03 -4.38
CA LEU A 48 -3.64 -8.36 -4.44
C LEU A 48 -2.82 -7.08 -4.40
N VAL A 49 -1.82 -7.05 -3.53
CA VAL A 49 -0.91 -5.90 -3.41
C VAL A 49 0.52 -6.43 -3.43
N ALA A 50 1.38 -5.82 -4.25
CA ALA A 50 2.81 -6.13 -4.22
C ALA A 50 3.53 -5.15 -3.31
N ILE A 51 4.24 -5.68 -2.32
CA ILE A 51 4.97 -4.90 -1.31
C ILE A 51 6.45 -5.17 -1.49
N GLY A 52 7.24 -4.09 -1.61
CA GLY A 52 8.69 -4.22 -1.75
C GLY A 52 9.35 -4.84 -0.51
N PRO A 53 10.53 -5.46 -0.69
CA PRO A 53 11.18 -6.21 0.40
C PRO A 53 11.63 -5.32 1.56
N ASN A 54 11.86 -4.03 1.30
CA ASN A 54 12.34 -3.09 2.31
C ASN A 54 11.25 -2.16 2.87
N ALA A 55 10.00 -2.38 2.48
CA ALA A 55 8.89 -1.58 3.00
C ALA A 55 8.70 -1.81 4.50
N THR A 56 8.56 -0.72 5.26
CA THR A 56 8.42 -0.79 6.72
C THR A 56 7.16 -1.53 7.16
N VAL A 57 6.14 -1.56 6.32
CA VAL A 57 4.88 -2.24 6.60
C VAL A 57 5.00 -3.77 6.47
N ARG A 58 5.98 -4.25 5.72
CA ARG A 58 6.09 -5.67 5.37
C ARG A 58 6.10 -6.63 6.56
N PRO A 59 6.88 -6.39 7.64
CA PRO A 59 6.90 -7.31 8.79
C PRO A 59 5.54 -7.46 9.48
N PHE A 60 4.66 -6.49 9.32
CA PHE A 60 3.34 -6.48 9.96
C PHE A 60 2.25 -7.12 9.10
N LEU A 61 2.55 -7.46 7.84
CA LEU A 61 1.60 -8.06 6.90
C LEU A 61 1.69 -9.58 6.93
N GLN A 62 1.25 -10.17 8.04
CA GLN A 62 1.22 -11.62 8.22
C GLN A 62 -0.22 -12.11 8.15
N PRO A 63 -0.46 -13.36 7.72
CA PRO A 63 -1.83 -13.91 7.66
C PRO A 63 -2.60 -13.68 8.96
N GLY A 64 -3.81 -13.17 8.84
CA GLY A 64 -4.68 -12.83 9.96
C GLY A 64 -4.57 -11.40 10.45
N GLU A 65 -3.51 -10.68 10.08
CA GLU A 65 -3.33 -9.29 10.50
C GLU A 65 -4.20 -8.34 9.68
N ARG A 66 -4.63 -7.26 10.33
CA ARG A 66 -5.45 -6.23 9.68
C ARG A 66 -4.56 -5.16 9.04
N PHE A 67 -5.01 -4.64 7.92
CA PHE A 67 -4.37 -3.49 7.28
C PHE A 67 -5.41 -2.65 6.55
N GLY A 68 -5.04 -1.41 6.26
CA GLY A 68 -5.86 -0.50 5.49
C GLY A 68 -5.25 -0.22 4.14
N VAL A 69 -6.09 -0.03 3.14
CA VAL A 69 -5.69 0.46 1.82
C VAL A 69 -6.44 1.76 1.57
N SER A 70 -5.70 2.85 1.45
CA SER A 70 -6.27 4.17 1.13
C SER A 70 -5.95 4.50 -0.32
N ILE A 71 -6.99 4.54 -1.15
CA ILE A 71 -6.82 4.97 -2.55
C ILE A 71 -6.84 6.49 -2.54
N LEU A 72 -5.77 7.09 -3.08
CA LEU A 72 -5.58 8.53 -3.01
C LEU A 72 -6.21 9.23 -4.20
N GLY A 73 -6.81 10.40 -3.93
CA GLY A 73 -7.27 11.31 -4.98
C GLY A 73 -6.11 12.12 -5.57
N ALA A 74 -6.39 12.80 -6.67
CA ALA A 74 -5.38 13.60 -7.38
C ALA A 74 -4.76 14.69 -6.50
N GLU A 75 -5.52 15.24 -5.56
CA GLU A 75 -5.08 16.29 -4.62
C GLU A 75 -4.20 15.74 -3.50
N GLN A 76 -4.05 14.43 -3.39
CA GLN A 76 -3.29 13.77 -2.33
C GLN A 76 -1.91 13.28 -2.78
N ARG A 77 -1.40 13.82 -3.89
CA ARG A 77 -0.09 13.44 -4.43
C ARG A 77 1.03 13.58 -3.40
N ARG A 78 0.95 14.60 -2.55
CA ARG A 78 1.94 14.85 -1.52
C ARG A 78 2.03 13.70 -0.52
N LEU A 79 0.89 13.16 -0.10
CA LEU A 79 0.86 12.00 0.80
C LEU A 79 1.47 10.77 0.15
N ALA A 80 1.23 10.55 -1.14
CA ALA A 80 1.83 9.46 -1.87
C ALA A 80 3.36 9.53 -1.83
N MET A 81 3.91 10.73 -1.98
CA MET A 81 5.36 10.94 -1.92
C MET A 81 5.92 10.76 -0.51
N VAL A 82 5.18 11.22 0.51
CA VAL A 82 5.60 11.07 1.91
C VAL A 82 5.75 9.60 2.27
N PHE A 83 4.76 8.77 1.95
CA PHE A 83 4.79 7.35 2.31
C PHE A 83 5.56 6.47 1.34
N ALA A 84 6.11 7.02 0.28
CA ALA A 84 7.12 6.36 -0.53
C ALA A 84 8.47 6.29 0.19
N ASP A 85 8.68 7.16 1.18
CA ASP A 85 9.87 7.18 2.02
C ASP A 85 9.69 6.20 3.18
N PRO A 86 10.69 5.34 3.49
CA PRO A 86 10.60 4.42 4.64
C PRO A 86 10.55 5.15 6.00
N PHE A 87 11.01 6.39 6.05
CA PHE A 87 10.99 7.21 7.27
C PHE A 87 10.24 8.52 7.00
N PRO A 88 8.92 8.46 6.83
CA PRO A 88 8.16 9.64 6.44
C PRO A 88 8.17 10.72 7.52
N VAL A 89 8.21 11.97 7.08
CA VAL A 89 8.21 13.15 7.95
C VAL A 89 6.97 13.98 7.62
N GLY A 90 6.33 14.50 8.65
CA GLY A 90 5.17 15.35 8.51
C GLY A 90 4.02 14.97 9.42
N PRO A 91 2.88 15.67 9.33
CA PRO A 91 1.72 15.35 10.14
C PRO A 91 1.16 13.98 9.81
N ASP A 92 0.66 13.30 10.83
CA ASP A 92 0.06 11.98 10.71
C ASP A 92 -1.37 12.12 10.12
N PRO A 93 -1.63 11.59 8.92
CA PRO A 93 -2.95 11.68 8.29
C PRO A 93 -3.92 10.60 8.75
N PHE A 94 -3.50 9.71 9.65
CA PHE A 94 -4.34 8.61 10.13
C PHE A 94 -5.11 9.01 11.39
N PRO A 95 -6.33 8.48 11.59
CA PRO A 95 -7.05 8.71 12.83
C PRO A 95 -6.30 8.08 14.01
N PRO A 96 -6.49 8.60 15.25
CA PRO A 96 -5.79 8.06 16.42
C PRO A 96 -6.17 6.64 16.77
N GLU A 97 -7.36 6.20 16.36
CA GLU A 97 -7.87 4.86 16.64
C GLU A 97 -8.59 4.30 15.40
N GLY A 98 -8.83 3.00 15.41
CA GLY A 98 -9.59 2.32 14.36
C GLY A 98 -8.71 1.89 13.20
N ASP A 99 -9.33 1.75 12.05
CA ASP A 99 -8.64 1.28 10.84
C ASP A 99 -7.57 2.28 10.38
N ALA A 100 -6.47 1.74 9.87
CA ALA A 100 -5.36 2.55 9.35
C ALA A 100 -5.67 3.07 7.95
N LEU A 101 -6.63 3.99 7.88
CA LEU A 101 -7.09 4.62 6.65
C LEU A 101 -6.85 6.13 6.72
N ILE A 102 -6.30 6.68 5.65
CA ILE A 102 -5.99 8.11 5.58
C ILE A 102 -7.30 8.92 5.55
N ASP A 103 -7.38 9.92 6.41
CA ASP A 103 -8.50 10.86 6.41
C ASP A 103 -8.58 11.58 5.07
N GLY A 104 -9.78 11.62 4.49
CA GLY A 104 -10.00 12.29 3.22
C GLY A 104 -9.54 11.53 1.99
N CYS A 105 -9.17 10.25 2.10
CA CYS A 105 -8.84 9.45 0.93
C CYS A 105 -10.07 9.28 0.02
N LEU A 106 -9.81 8.99 -1.26
CA LEU A 106 -10.87 8.79 -2.24
C LEU A 106 -11.74 7.58 -1.88
N LEU A 107 -11.09 6.50 -1.46
CA LEU A 107 -11.74 5.27 -1.04
C LEU A 107 -10.82 4.53 -0.06
N GLY A 108 -11.38 4.01 1.03
CA GLY A 108 -10.65 3.20 1.99
C GLY A 108 -11.17 1.77 2.02
N LEU A 109 -10.25 0.81 2.10
CA LEU A 109 -10.57 -0.60 2.27
C LEU A 109 -9.95 -1.11 3.56
N SER A 110 -10.77 -1.67 4.44
CA SER A 110 -10.29 -2.36 5.64
C SER A 110 -10.12 -3.83 5.29
N CYS A 111 -8.92 -4.36 5.47
CA CYS A 111 -8.54 -5.67 4.98
C CYS A 111 -7.94 -6.55 6.07
N VAL A 112 -7.96 -7.85 5.82
CA VAL A 112 -7.23 -8.85 6.61
C VAL A 112 -6.35 -9.63 5.64
N VAL A 113 -5.10 -9.84 6.04
CA VAL A 113 -4.16 -10.62 5.21
C VAL A 113 -4.62 -12.07 5.12
N GLU A 114 -4.90 -12.52 3.92
CA GLU A 114 -5.29 -13.91 3.65
C GLU A 114 -4.05 -14.77 3.44
N ARG A 115 -3.13 -14.32 2.59
CA ARG A 115 -1.94 -15.08 2.22
C ARG A 115 -0.82 -14.14 1.80
N VAL A 116 0.42 -14.57 2.05
CA VAL A 116 1.63 -13.87 1.61
C VAL A 116 2.48 -14.84 0.80
N ASP A 117 2.84 -14.43 -0.41
CA ASP A 117 3.68 -15.22 -1.31
C ASP A 117 4.87 -14.39 -1.78
N ASP A 118 5.99 -15.06 -2.04
CA ASP A 118 7.14 -14.43 -2.67
C ASP A 118 6.88 -14.19 -4.15
N GLY A 119 7.20 -12.98 -4.62
CA GLY A 119 7.03 -12.59 -6.01
C GLY A 119 8.26 -11.95 -6.61
N GLY A 120 9.44 -12.13 -6.01
CA GLY A 120 10.67 -11.48 -6.42
C GLY A 120 11.04 -10.32 -5.51
N ASP A 121 11.84 -9.42 -6.02
CA ASP A 121 12.24 -8.22 -5.27
C ASP A 121 11.23 -7.07 -5.38
#